data_69cdd8fb1e0cd1da1616550ebdc7b3c2
#
_entry.id   69cdd8fb1e0cd1da1616550ebdc7b3c2
#
_cell.length_a   1.000
_cell.length_b   1.000
_cell.length_c   1.000
_cell.angle_alpha   90.00
_cell.angle_beta   90.00
_cell.angle_gamma   90.00
#
_symmetry.space_group_name_H-M   'P 1'
#
loop_
_entity.id
_entity.type
_entity.pdbx_description
1 polymer ?
#
loop_
_entity_poly.entity_id
_entity_poly.type
_entity_poly.pdbx_seq_one_letter_code
_entity_poly.pdbx_strand_id
1 'polypeptide(L)'
;KEMTVQNLLTMSAGQDPEPRSMGAGGDWINTFLGTEPVHKPGTVFMYNNMATFMLSAIVQQVTGQTLFDYLMPRIFQPLGIRGIDWDLNPQGINLGMIGLRLRSEDLAKFGQLLLQQGVWNKKQLVPKEWVKEATSFKIESKGGSPKLSNDENDWAQGYCYQMWRGRNNTVRLDGMAGQFVVLIPDKDAIVVLTANARDTQDELNLVHNYLIPAIKSNTSLPANQGFYSELQKKQSSLSLKTTVSKTTKSDFETRISGKEFSLEENDYRIQSVYFAFNSDGCSFGLKRDNQISVFKAGQGSWKITKSASTSLLSPSRNPSSKSIDANYSSPQTSFIAAASYAWTDNATLEITTRFVEESLGPQTIVFRFSELNGGVRITIEQSTSGAQARGPAGAPPRVQLRGSLVEIK
;
A
#
# COMPACT_ATOMS: atom_id res chain seq x y z
N LYS A 1 4.86 1.68 34.02
CA LYS A 1 3.80 1.15 34.87
C LYS A 1 2.50 1.97 34.86
N GLU A 2 2.47 3.11 34.20
CA GLU A 2 1.30 4.01 34.19
C GLU A 2 0.68 4.16 32.76
N MET A 3 1.18 3.41 31.78
CA MET A 3 0.64 3.45 30.41
C MET A 3 -0.73 2.77 30.38
N THR A 4 -1.71 3.45 29.77
CA THR A 4 -3.09 2.98 29.62
C THR A 4 -3.40 2.65 28.15
N VAL A 5 -4.49 1.90 27.91
CA VAL A 5 -5.02 1.67 26.57
C VAL A 5 -5.31 2.99 25.85
N GLN A 6 -5.78 4.01 26.58
CA GLN A 6 -6.00 5.34 26.00
C GLN A 6 -4.71 5.96 25.47
N ASN A 7 -3.58 5.78 26.16
CA ASN A 7 -2.29 6.31 25.67
C ASN A 7 -1.85 5.63 24.37
N LEU A 8 -2.15 4.34 24.20
CA LEU A 8 -1.92 3.63 22.94
C LEU A 8 -2.85 4.16 21.84
N LEU A 9 -4.14 4.34 22.14
CA LEU A 9 -5.13 4.86 21.20
C LEU A 9 -4.81 6.28 20.71
N THR A 10 -4.20 7.11 21.56
CA THR A 10 -3.89 8.51 21.27
C THR A 10 -2.46 8.72 20.78
N MET A 11 -1.71 7.66 20.49
CA MET A 11 -0.29 7.77 20.09
C MET A 11 0.55 8.57 21.08
N SER A 12 0.31 8.34 22.37
CA SER A 12 1.02 9.03 23.47
C SER A 12 1.64 8.05 24.48
N ALA A 13 2.18 6.94 23.98
CA ALA A 13 2.85 5.93 24.79
C ALA A 13 4.13 6.45 25.47
N GLY A 14 4.69 7.55 24.94
CA GLY A 14 5.87 8.21 25.51
C GLY A 14 7.21 7.66 25.05
N GLN A 15 7.22 6.66 24.17
CA GLN A 15 8.45 6.09 23.60
C GLN A 15 8.91 6.93 22.39
N ASP A 16 10.17 7.36 22.40
CA ASP A 16 10.80 8.13 21.33
C ASP A 16 12.29 7.72 21.20
N PRO A 17 12.72 7.15 20.08
CA PRO A 17 11.90 6.72 18.95
C PRO A 17 10.98 5.52 19.27
N GLU A 18 10.03 5.22 18.36
CA GLU A 18 9.23 4.01 18.50
C GLU A 18 10.11 2.75 18.54
N PRO A 19 9.72 1.72 19.30
CA PRO A 19 10.45 0.46 19.35
C PRO A 19 10.56 -0.19 17.96
N ARG A 20 11.76 -0.56 17.54
CA ARG A 20 12.01 -1.22 16.27
C ARG A 20 11.99 -2.74 16.45
N SER A 21 10.86 -3.37 16.15
CA SER A 21 10.72 -4.84 16.26
C SER A 21 10.14 -5.50 15.00
N MET A 22 9.96 -4.79 13.91
CA MET A 22 9.40 -5.33 12.66
C MET A 22 10.36 -6.27 11.90
N GLY A 23 11.33 -6.89 12.58
CA GLY A 23 12.25 -7.90 12.03
C GLY A 23 11.71 -9.33 12.18
N ALA A 24 12.16 -10.23 11.31
CA ALA A 24 11.79 -11.63 11.31
C ALA A 24 12.37 -12.36 12.54
N GLY A 25 11.69 -12.42 13.67
CA GLY A 25 12.06 -13.30 14.76
C GLY A 25 12.07 -12.72 16.17
N GLY A 26 11.68 -11.48 16.38
CA GLY A 26 11.61 -10.89 17.72
C GLY A 26 10.27 -11.10 18.43
N ASP A 27 10.26 -11.11 19.75
CA ASP A 27 9.05 -10.98 20.55
C ASP A 27 8.66 -9.49 20.60
N TRP A 28 7.63 -9.13 19.82
CA TRP A 28 7.23 -7.75 19.63
C TRP A 28 6.59 -7.16 20.89
N ILE A 29 5.88 -7.98 21.66
CA ILE A 29 5.28 -7.55 22.93
C ILE A 29 6.38 -7.22 23.93
N ASN A 30 7.32 -8.12 24.13
CA ASN A 30 8.43 -7.89 25.06
C ASN A 30 9.33 -6.74 24.61
N THR A 31 9.54 -6.54 23.30
CA THR A 31 10.27 -5.38 22.77
C THR A 31 9.55 -4.08 23.13
N PHE A 32 8.23 -4.01 22.95
CA PHE A 32 7.46 -2.82 23.32
C PHE A 32 7.50 -2.56 24.83
N LEU A 33 7.24 -3.58 25.62
CA LEU A 33 7.19 -3.47 27.09
C LEU A 33 8.57 -3.20 27.72
N GLY A 34 9.64 -3.67 27.10
CA GLY A 34 11.02 -3.44 27.53
C GLY A 34 11.60 -2.09 27.10
N THR A 35 10.89 -1.32 26.26
CA THR A 35 11.33 0.03 25.83
C THR A 35 10.78 1.06 26.80
N GLU A 36 11.67 1.68 27.58
CA GLU A 36 11.30 2.70 28.57
C GLU A 36 10.76 3.96 27.88
N PRO A 37 9.63 4.52 28.34
CA PRO A 37 9.13 5.80 27.88
C PRO A 37 10.07 6.94 28.26
N VAL A 38 10.45 7.81 27.32
CA VAL A 38 11.23 9.02 27.57
C VAL A 38 10.34 10.22 27.94
N HIS A 39 9.04 10.12 27.59
CA HIS A 39 8.02 11.09 28.01
C HIS A 39 7.00 10.40 28.90
N LYS A 40 6.41 11.14 29.81
CA LYS A 40 5.30 10.62 30.62
C LYS A 40 4.15 10.19 29.67
N PRO A 41 3.67 8.94 29.74
CA PRO A 41 2.54 8.50 28.90
C PRO A 41 1.34 9.44 29.03
N GLY A 42 0.73 9.77 27.89
CA GLY A 42 -0.41 10.69 27.78
C GLY A 42 -0.06 12.16 27.61
N THR A 43 1.22 12.56 27.62
CA THR A 43 1.60 14.00 27.58
C THR A 43 2.09 14.50 26.23
N VAL A 44 2.70 13.62 25.43
CA VAL A 44 3.30 13.99 24.14
C VAL A 44 2.82 13.03 23.06
N PHE A 45 2.35 13.57 21.94
CA PHE A 45 2.03 12.79 20.76
C PHE A 45 3.32 12.33 20.08
N MET A 46 3.46 11.02 19.93
CA MET A 46 4.53 10.35 19.19
C MET A 46 3.92 9.22 18.38
N TYR A 47 3.82 9.38 17.06
CA TYR A 47 3.27 8.33 16.20
C TYR A 47 4.05 7.04 16.40
N ASN A 48 3.36 5.97 16.76
CA ASN A 48 3.99 4.72 17.20
C ASN A 48 3.19 3.52 16.68
N ASN A 49 3.73 2.87 15.65
CA ASN A 49 3.11 1.67 15.04
C ASN A 49 3.02 0.52 16.06
N MET A 50 4.02 0.39 16.94
CA MET A 50 4.02 -0.65 17.95
C MET A 50 2.94 -0.44 19.00
N ALA A 51 2.54 0.80 19.28
CA ALA A 51 1.40 1.07 20.14
C ALA A 51 0.09 0.52 19.55
N THR A 52 -0.09 0.66 18.22
CA THR A 52 -1.24 0.07 17.52
C THR A 52 -1.18 -1.46 17.49
N PHE A 53 0.01 -2.05 17.29
CA PHE A 53 0.19 -3.49 17.42
C PHE A 53 -0.22 -3.99 18.82
N MET A 54 0.17 -3.27 19.88
CA MET A 54 -0.22 -3.63 21.25
C MET A 54 -1.73 -3.61 21.47
N LEU A 55 -2.48 -2.73 20.80
CA LEU A 55 -3.96 -2.77 20.86
C LEU A 55 -4.51 -4.09 20.29
N SER A 56 -3.94 -4.57 19.18
CA SER A 56 -4.29 -5.88 18.60
C SER A 56 -3.94 -7.02 19.57
N ALA A 57 -2.74 -6.99 20.14
CA ALA A 57 -2.29 -7.98 21.11
C ALA A 57 -3.17 -8.03 22.37
N ILE A 58 -3.60 -6.86 22.87
CA ILE A 58 -4.50 -6.76 24.03
C ILE A 58 -5.85 -7.40 23.70
N VAL A 59 -6.44 -7.14 22.54
CA VAL A 59 -7.71 -7.78 22.14
C VAL A 59 -7.54 -9.29 22.13
N GLN A 60 -6.48 -9.82 21.51
CA GLN A 60 -6.22 -11.26 21.46
C GLN A 60 -6.01 -11.85 22.85
N GLN A 61 -5.27 -11.18 23.70
CA GLN A 61 -5.01 -11.64 25.09
C GLN A 61 -6.29 -11.71 25.93
N VAL A 62 -7.16 -10.70 25.80
CA VAL A 62 -8.38 -10.59 26.63
C VAL A 62 -9.50 -11.52 26.12
N THR A 63 -9.59 -11.72 24.80
CA THR A 63 -10.70 -12.45 24.18
C THR A 63 -10.36 -13.89 23.83
N GLY A 64 -9.08 -14.24 23.75
CA GLY A 64 -8.60 -15.52 23.20
C GLY A 64 -8.79 -15.65 21.69
N GLN A 65 -9.19 -14.58 20.99
CA GLN A 65 -9.42 -14.54 19.55
C GLN A 65 -8.43 -13.58 18.89
N THR A 66 -7.98 -13.89 17.67
CA THR A 66 -7.26 -12.90 16.88
C THR A 66 -8.14 -11.67 16.65
N LEU A 67 -7.54 -10.49 16.40
CA LEU A 67 -8.32 -9.28 16.12
C LEU A 67 -9.23 -9.49 14.90
N PHE A 68 -8.77 -10.22 13.91
CA PHE A 68 -9.55 -10.60 12.74
C PHE A 68 -10.79 -11.43 13.11
N ASP A 69 -10.63 -12.53 13.86
CA ASP A 69 -11.73 -13.41 14.27
C ASP A 69 -12.72 -12.68 15.17
N TYR A 70 -12.22 -11.79 16.03
CA TYR A 70 -13.05 -10.98 16.91
C TYR A 70 -13.92 -9.99 16.12
N LEU A 71 -13.38 -9.37 15.07
CA LEU A 71 -14.09 -8.35 14.27
C LEU A 71 -15.01 -8.97 13.21
N MET A 72 -14.75 -10.20 12.74
CA MET A 72 -15.55 -10.84 11.71
C MET A 72 -17.05 -10.82 12.02
N PRO A 73 -17.55 -11.39 13.13
CA PRO A 73 -18.99 -11.40 13.42
C PRO A 73 -19.54 -10.04 13.90
N ARG A 74 -18.67 -9.13 14.37
CA ARG A 74 -19.08 -7.87 15.00
C ARG A 74 -19.12 -6.69 14.04
N ILE A 75 -18.23 -6.66 13.06
CA ILE A 75 -18.05 -5.53 12.14
C ILE A 75 -18.11 -5.99 10.69
N PHE A 76 -17.22 -6.90 10.26
CA PHE A 76 -17.08 -7.20 8.84
C PHE A 76 -18.31 -7.89 8.25
N GLN A 77 -18.82 -8.93 8.89
CA GLN A 77 -20.03 -9.63 8.42
C GLN A 77 -21.28 -8.72 8.44
N PRO A 78 -21.59 -7.97 9.52
CA PRO A 78 -22.72 -7.03 9.52
C PRO A 78 -22.64 -5.96 8.43
N LEU A 79 -21.44 -5.48 8.10
CA LEU A 79 -21.21 -4.53 7.01
C LEU A 79 -21.24 -5.19 5.62
N GLY A 80 -21.34 -6.52 5.53
CA GLY A 80 -21.26 -7.26 4.27
C GLY A 80 -19.89 -7.16 3.61
N ILE A 81 -18.83 -6.99 4.42
CA ILE A 81 -17.44 -6.98 3.96
C ILE A 81 -16.95 -8.42 3.83
N ARG A 82 -16.36 -8.76 2.69
CA ARG A 82 -15.89 -10.11 2.36
C ARG A 82 -14.56 -10.06 1.61
N GLY A 83 -13.86 -11.19 1.59
CA GLY A 83 -12.58 -11.30 0.90
C GLY A 83 -11.45 -10.54 1.61
N ILE A 84 -11.52 -10.48 2.92
CA ILE A 84 -10.56 -9.80 3.79
C ILE A 84 -9.36 -10.69 4.03
N ASP A 85 -8.17 -10.13 3.98
CA ASP A 85 -7.00 -10.74 4.60
C ASP A 85 -6.26 -9.74 5.50
N TRP A 86 -5.58 -10.25 6.51
CA TRP A 86 -4.82 -9.45 7.47
C TRP A 86 -3.53 -10.14 7.89
N ASP A 87 -2.42 -9.45 7.75
CA ASP A 87 -1.11 -9.99 8.09
C ASP A 87 -0.98 -10.24 9.59
N LEU A 88 -0.25 -11.32 9.94
CA LEU A 88 0.08 -11.70 11.30
C LEU A 88 1.57 -11.50 11.54
N ASN A 89 1.95 -11.21 12.78
CA ASN A 89 3.34 -11.31 13.20
C ASN A 89 3.77 -12.79 13.39
N PRO A 90 5.04 -13.09 13.68
CA PRO A 90 5.50 -14.47 13.90
C PRO A 90 4.81 -15.20 15.06
N GLN A 91 4.23 -14.47 16.03
CA GLN A 91 3.47 -15.04 17.15
C GLN A 91 1.98 -15.27 16.82
N GLY A 92 1.52 -15.02 15.61
CA GLY A 92 0.12 -15.21 15.21
C GLY A 92 -0.82 -14.10 15.69
N ILE A 93 -0.31 -12.88 15.87
CA ILE A 93 -1.08 -11.69 16.27
C ILE A 93 -1.26 -10.80 15.03
N ASN A 94 -2.49 -10.35 14.72
CA ASN A 94 -2.71 -9.40 13.63
C ASN A 94 -1.93 -8.10 13.84
N LEU A 95 -1.33 -7.58 12.77
CA LEU A 95 -0.40 -6.45 12.86
C LEU A 95 -1.04 -5.13 13.32
N GLY A 96 -2.34 -5.02 13.37
CA GLY A 96 -3.04 -3.81 13.85
C GLY A 96 -2.74 -2.54 13.05
N MET A 97 -1.48 -2.17 12.92
CA MET A 97 -1.03 -0.94 12.26
C MET A 97 -0.92 -1.05 10.74
N ILE A 98 -0.86 -2.25 10.18
CA ILE A 98 -0.64 -2.50 8.74
C ILE A 98 -1.16 -3.89 8.34
N GLY A 99 -1.27 -4.13 7.05
CA GLY A 99 -1.49 -5.48 6.51
C GLY A 99 -2.94 -5.91 6.40
N LEU A 100 -3.91 -5.08 6.80
CA LEU A 100 -5.32 -5.30 6.51
C LEU A 100 -5.62 -4.89 5.07
N ARG A 101 -6.20 -5.78 4.28
CA ARG A 101 -6.58 -5.53 2.88
C ARG A 101 -8.09 -5.54 2.74
N LEU A 102 -8.62 -4.41 2.26
CA LEU A 102 -10.04 -4.18 2.01
C LEU A 102 -10.23 -3.51 0.64
N ARG A 103 -11.43 -3.66 0.08
CA ARG A 103 -11.83 -2.91 -1.11
C ARG A 103 -12.18 -1.47 -0.72
N SER A 104 -12.09 -0.55 -1.68
CA SER A 104 -12.45 0.87 -1.45
C SER A 104 -13.92 1.02 -1.00
N GLU A 105 -14.83 0.21 -1.56
CA GLU A 105 -16.24 0.21 -1.16
C GLU A 105 -16.43 -0.29 0.29
N ASP A 106 -15.59 -1.22 0.74
CA ASP A 106 -15.66 -1.75 2.10
C ASP A 106 -15.10 -0.74 3.11
N LEU A 107 -14.06 0.01 2.73
CA LEU A 107 -13.61 1.18 3.49
C LEU A 107 -14.70 2.25 3.60
N ALA A 108 -15.46 2.47 2.51
CA ALA A 108 -16.60 3.40 2.51
C ALA A 108 -17.70 2.96 3.49
N LYS A 109 -18.03 1.66 3.56
CA LYS A 109 -19.01 1.12 4.53
C LYS A 109 -18.55 1.38 5.97
N PHE A 110 -17.26 1.20 6.26
CA PHE A 110 -16.72 1.47 7.59
C PHE A 110 -16.74 2.98 7.91
N GLY A 111 -16.36 3.83 6.96
CA GLY A 111 -16.51 5.29 7.09
C GLY A 111 -17.95 5.71 7.35
N GLN A 112 -18.89 5.13 6.60
CA GLN A 112 -20.34 5.38 6.79
C GLN A 112 -20.83 4.95 8.18
N LEU A 113 -20.36 3.79 8.68
CA LEU A 113 -20.68 3.36 10.05
C LEU A 113 -20.25 4.40 11.08
N LEU A 114 -19.05 4.96 10.96
CA LEU A 114 -18.57 6.02 11.86
C LEU A 114 -19.38 7.31 11.69
N LEU A 115 -19.65 7.74 10.46
CA LEU A 115 -20.43 8.94 10.17
C LEU A 115 -21.85 8.84 10.74
N GLN A 116 -22.46 7.66 10.69
CA GLN A 116 -23.77 7.35 11.26
C GLN A 116 -23.71 7.01 12.77
N GLN A 117 -22.64 7.39 13.44
CA GLN A 117 -22.50 7.18 14.89
C GLN A 117 -22.67 5.72 15.32
N GLY A 118 -22.12 4.79 14.53
CA GLY A 118 -22.10 3.37 14.81
C GLY A 118 -23.35 2.60 14.44
N VAL A 119 -24.31 3.24 13.76
CA VAL A 119 -25.54 2.59 13.27
C VAL A 119 -25.32 2.06 11.85
N TRP A 120 -25.73 0.83 11.61
CA TRP A 120 -25.75 0.21 10.28
C TRP A 120 -27.04 -0.59 10.09
N ASN A 121 -27.76 -0.35 9.00
CA ASN A 121 -29.03 -1.01 8.71
C ASN A 121 -30.00 -0.98 9.92
N LYS A 122 -30.14 0.18 10.57
CA LYS A 122 -30.98 0.42 11.76
C LYS A 122 -30.52 -0.32 13.03
N LYS A 123 -29.34 -0.94 13.01
CA LYS A 123 -28.76 -1.64 14.16
C LYS A 123 -27.54 -0.90 14.66
N GLN A 124 -27.47 -0.66 15.98
CA GLN A 124 -26.27 -0.11 16.62
C GLN A 124 -25.21 -1.22 16.69
N LEU A 125 -24.14 -1.10 15.90
CA LEU A 125 -23.01 -2.04 15.89
C LEU A 125 -21.89 -1.55 16.82
N VAL A 126 -21.64 -0.25 16.85
CA VAL A 126 -20.66 0.38 17.74
C VAL A 126 -21.40 1.41 18.60
N PRO A 127 -21.23 1.45 19.93
CA PRO A 127 -21.94 2.41 20.78
C PRO A 127 -21.73 3.84 20.29
N LYS A 128 -22.81 4.62 20.20
CA LYS A 128 -22.81 6.02 19.75
C LYS A 128 -21.80 6.87 20.52
N GLU A 129 -21.81 6.75 21.82
CA GLU A 129 -20.91 7.54 22.70
C GLU A 129 -19.45 7.17 22.46
N TRP A 130 -19.16 5.90 22.14
CA TRP A 130 -17.81 5.48 21.76
C TRP A 130 -17.36 6.13 20.43
N VAL A 131 -18.20 6.14 19.42
CA VAL A 131 -17.86 6.78 18.13
C VAL A 131 -17.60 8.27 18.34
N LYS A 132 -18.46 8.96 19.10
CA LYS A 132 -18.28 10.37 19.46
C LYS A 132 -16.96 10.60 20.19
N GLU A 133 -16.67 9.75 21.16
CA GLU A 133 -15.43 9.79 21.95
C GLU A 133 -14.21 9.55 21.03
N ALA A 134 -14.27 8.51 20.19
CA ALA A 134 -13.16 8.09 19.34
C ALA A 134 -12.82 9.08 18.22
N THR A 135 -13.80 9.90 17.77
CA THR A 135 -13.60 10.90 16.72
C THR A 135 -13.34 12.31 17.25
N SER A 136 -13.43 12.51 18.59
CA SER A 136 -13.14 13.80 19.21
C SER A 136 -11.64 14.04 19.36
N PHE A 137 -11.23 15.31 19.37
CA PHE A 137 -9.85 15.72 19.66
C PHE A 137 -9.38 15.19 21.02
N LYS A 138 -8.19 14.62 21.08
CA LYS A 138 -7.58 14.07 22.30
C LYS A 138 -6.23 14.70 22.63
N ILE A 139 -5.41 14.93 21.64
CA ILE A 139 -4.06 15.42 21.84
C ILE A 139 -3.61 16.22 20.60
N GLU A 140 -2.81 17.24 20.81
CA GLU A 140 -2.14 17.95 19.72
C GLU A 140 -1.20 16.99 18.99
N SER A 141 -1.25 17.01 17.69
CA SER A 141 -0.38 16.21 16.83
C SER A 141 0.67 17.06 16.16
N LYS A 142 1.81 16.45 15.88
CA LYS A 142 2.88 17.04 15.06
C LYS A 142 3.23 16.02 13.98
N GLY A 143 3.08 16.40 12.74
CA GLY A 143 3.35 15.53 11.60
C GLY A 143 3.31 16.33 10.31
N GLY A 144 3.42 15.63 9.17
CA GLY A 144 3.44 16.26 7.86
C GLY A 144 4.72 17.04 7.56
N SER A 145 4.66 17.95 6.62
CA SER A 145 5.81 18.76 6.21
C SER A 145 6.02 19.95 7.15
N PRO A 146 7.21 20.15 7.70
CA PRO A 146 7.51 21.32 8.54
C PRO A 146 7.51 22.65 7.75
N LYS A 147 7.37 22.59 6.42
CA LYS A 147 7.30 23.77 5.54
C LYS A 147 5.88 24.33 5.43
N LEU A 148 4.88 23.59 5.90
CA LEU A 148 3.48 24.00 5.85
C LEU A 148 3.12 24.73 7.14
N SER A 149 2.27 25.75 7.02
CA SER A 149 1.60 26.34 8.17
C SER A 149 0.62 25.32 8.79
N ASN A 150 0.23 25.54 10.05
CA ASN A 150 -0.77 24.66 10.68
C ASN A 150 -2.09 24.62 9.89
N ASP A 151 -2.48 25.74 9.27
CA ASP A 151 -3.72 25.83 8.50
C ASP A 151 -3.66 25.07 7.17
N GLU A 152 -2.47 24.68 6.72
CA GLU A 152 -2.26 23.92 5.48
C GLU A 152 -1.93 22.45 5.74
N ASN A 153 -1.56 22.11 6.96
CA ASN A 153 -1.04 20.82 7.36
C ASN A 153 -2.12 19.96 8.03
N ASP A 154 -2.60 18.95 7.34
CA ASP A 154 -3.62 18.04 7.86
C ASP A 154 -3.10 17.10 8.97
N TRP A 155 -1.79 17.01 9.22
CA TRP A 155 -1.23 16.25 10.33
C TRP A 155 -0.92 17.12 11.56
N ALA A 156 -1.24 18.41 11.52
CA ALA A 156 -1.11 19.35 12.64
C ALA A 156 -2.46 19.74 13.27
N GLN A 157 -3.57 19.06 12.89
CA GLN A 157 -4.92 19.40 13.38
C GLN A 157 -5.32 18.64 14.63
N GLY A 158 -4.44 17.80 15.18
CA GLY A 158 -4.69 16.96 16.33
C GLY A 158 -4.98 15.50 16.01
N TYR A 159 -5.03 14.69 17.06
CA TYR A 159 -5.25 13.25 16.97
C TYR A 159 -6.42 12.81 17.85
N CYS A 160 -7.12 11.78 17.42
CA CYS A 160 -8.23 11.15 18.11
C CYS A 160 -7.82 9.76 18.63
N TYR A 161 -8.73 8.77 18.65
CA TYR A 161 -8.38 7.37 18.88
C TYR A 161 -8.06 6.69 17.54
N GLN A 162 -6.78 6.50 17.22
CA GLN A 162 -6.25 5.91 15.98
C GLN A 162 -6.76 6.60 14.70
N MET A 163 -7.13 7.87 14.80
CA MET A 163 -7.60 8.70 13.69
C MET A 163 -7.00 10.10 13.79
N TRP A 164 -6.72 10.71 12.65
CA TRP A 164 -6.24 12.08 12.56
C TRP A 164 -7.41 13.06 12.43
N ARG A 165 -7.30 14.18 13.10
CA ARG A 165 -8.09 15.36 12.75
C ARG A 165 -7.53 15.95 11.46
N GLY A 166 -8.37 16.57 10.67
CA GLY A 166 -7.99 17.30 9.47
C GLY A 166 -8.61 18.68 9.45
N ARG A 167 -8.23 19.49 8.49
CA ARG A 167 -8.84 20.81 8.23
C ARG A 167 -10.34 20.66 7.99
N ASN A 168 -11.08 21.77 8.08
CA ASN A 168 -12.53 21.80 7.84
C ASN A 168 -13.33 20.78 8.68
N ASN A 169 -12.97 20.63 9.94
CA ASN A 169 -13.64 19.72 10.88
C ASN A 169 -13.69 18.24 10.43
N THR A 170 -12.77 17.83 9.54
CA THR A 170 -12.71 16.44 9.08
C THR A 170 -12.02 15.53 10.10
N VAL A 171 -12.34 14.25 10.04
CA VAL A 171 -11.64 13.18 10.76
C VAL A 171 -11.28 12.11 9.74
N ARG A 172 -10.10 11.54 9.81
CA ARG A 172 -9.72 10.51 8.84
C ARG A 172 -9.02 9.30 9.45
N LEU A 173 -9.29 8.16 8.89
CA LEU A 173 -8.44 6.98 8.93
C LEU A 173 -7.34 7.21 7.91
N ASP A 174 -6.10 6.96 8.28
CA ASP A 174 -4.92 7.38 7.52
C ASP A 174 -3.94 6.22 7.39
N GLY A 175 -3.74 5.77 6.18
CA GLY A 175 -2.79 4.73 5.82
C GLY A 175 -1.67 5.26 4.92
N MET A 176 -0.54 4.59 4.99
CA MET A 176 0.65 4.92 4.21
C MET A 176 0.33 5.07 2.72
N ALA A 177 0.97 6.06 2.08
CA ALA A 177 0.87 6.32 0.63
C ALA A 177 -0.51 6.75 0.14
N GLY A 178 -1.38 7.30 1.01
CA GLY A 178 -2.66 7.86 0.61
C GLY A 178 -3.83 6.87 0.64
N GLN A 179 -3.85 5.99 1.63
CA GLN A 179 -5.01 5.17 1.95
C GLN A 179 -5.88 5.95 2.94
N PHE A 180 -6.87 6.69 2.47
CA PHE A 180 -7.67 7.55 3.33
C PHE A 180 -9.15 7.19 3.34
N VAL A 181 -9.75 7.29 4.53
CA VAL A 181 -11.20 7.44 4.69
C VAL A 181 -11.43 8.76 5.41
N VAL A 182 -11.87 9.77 4.68
CA VAL A 182 -12.10 11.12 5.21
C VAL A 182 -13.58 11.26 5.55
N LEU A 183 -13.87 11.43 6.84
CA LEU A 183 -15.19 11.76 7.35
C LEU A 183 -15.40 13.28 7.26
N ILE A 184 -16.50 13.73 6.69
CA ILE A 184 -16.86 15.13 6.52
C ILE A 184 -18.23 15.34 7.20
N PRO A 185 -18.28 15.43 8.54
CA PRO A 185 -19.54 15.46 9.28
C PRO A 185 -20.46 16.62 8.88
N ASP A 186 -19.88 17.79 8.61
CA ASP A 186 -20.63 19.01 8.23
C ASP A 186 -21.33 18.88 6.87
N LYS A 187 -20.99 17.87 6.09
CA LYS A 187 -21.57 17.58 4.77
C LYS A 187 -22.30 16.25 4.69
N ASP A 188 -22.38 15.52 5.82
CA ASP A 188 -22.89 14.15 5.83
C ASP A 188 -22.28 13.29 4.71
N ALA A 189 -20.94 13.37 4.57
CA ALA A 189 -20.22 12.76 3.46
C ALA A 189 -18.95 12.07 3.91
N ILE A 190 -18.51 11.10 3.12
CA ILE A 190 -17.21 10.46 3.24
C ILE A 190 -16.48 10.49 1.89
N VAL A 191 -15.17 10.55 1.94
CA VAL A 191 -14.31 10.37 0.77
C VAL A 191 -13.33 9.25 1.06
N VAL A 192 -13.26 8.27 0.17
CA VAL A 192 -12.29 7.18 0.24
C VAL A 192 -11.27 7.36 -0.87
N LEU A 193 -10.01 7.32 -0.50
CA LEU A 193 -8.88 7.32 -1.42
C LEU A 193 -8.06 6.05 -1.21
N THR A 194 -7.70 5.40 -2.30
CA THR A 194 -6.73 4.30 -2.32
C THR A 194 -5.69 4.62 -3.36
N ALA A 195 -4.48 4.94 -2.91
CA ALA A 195 -3.45 5.50 -3.76
C ALA A 195 -2.06 4.92 -3.49
N ASN A 196 -1.10 5.34 -4.30
CA ASN A 196 0.32 5.20 -4.05
C ASN A 196 0.99 6.55 -4.33
N ALA A 197 0.64 7.54 -3.52
CA ALA A 197 1.12 8.89 -3.65
C ALA A 197 2.45 9.10 -2.95
N ARG A 198 3.28 9.99 -3.52
CA ARG A 198 4.49 10.48 -2.86
C ARG A 198 4.19 11.60 -1.89
N ASP A 199 3.26 12.46 -2.27
CA ASP A 199 2.77 13.57 -1.46
C ASP A 199 1.31 13.34 -1.11
N THR A 200 1.09 12.91 0.11
CA THR A 200 -0.25 12.59 0.62
C THR A 200 -1.01 13.84 1.08
N GLN A 201 -0.29 14.97 1.32
CA GLN A 201 -0.95 16.24 1.58
C GLN A 201 -1.63 16.77 0.31
N ASP A 202 -1.00 16.59 -0.85
CA ASP A 202 -1.62 16.99 -2.13
C ASP A 202 -2.92 16.26 -2.39
N GLU A 203 -3.03 14.97 -2.02
CA GLU A 203 -4.30 14.23 -2.12
C GLU A 203 -5.38 14.83 -1.22
N LEU A 204 -5.04 15.15 0.03
CA LEU A 204 -5.98 15.81 0.95
C LEU A 204 -6.34 17.21 0.46
N ASN A 205 -5.40 17.94 -0.16
CA ASN A 205 -5.68 19.23 -0.80
C ASN A 205 -6.73 19.09 -1.91
N LEU A 206 -6.74 18.00 -2.69
CA LEU A 206 -7.79 17.77 -3.68
C LEU A 206 -9.17 17.59 -3.02
N VAL A 207 -9.24 16.89 -1.89
CA VAL A 207 -10.49 16.75 -1.12
C VAL A 207 -10.96 18.10 -0.62
N HIS A 208 -10.07 18.86 0.02
CA HIS A 208 -10.44 20.14 0.62
C HIS A 208 -10.75 21.23 -0.40
N ASN A 209 -10.04 21.29 -1.52
CA ASN A 209 -10.15 22.37 -2.50
C ASN A 209 -11.23 22.11 -3.57
N TYR A 210 -11.54 20.84 -3.84
CA TYR A 210 -12.46 20.49 -4.93
C TYR A 210 -13.69 19.71 -4.47
N LEU A 211 -13.52 18.66 -3.66
CA LEU A 211 -14.64 17.78 -3.31
C LEU A 211 -15.55 18.41 -2.25
N ILE A 212 -15.01 18.89 -1.14
CA ILE A 212 -15.81 19.52 -0.08
C ILE A 212 -16.61 20.72 -0.60
N PRO A 213 -16.02 21.68 -1.36
CA PRO A 213 -16.77 22.80 -1.91
C PRO A 213 -17.82 22.41 -2.96
N ALA A 214 -17.66 21.26 -3.62
CA ALA A 214 -18.64 20.78 -4.58
C ALA A 214 -19.93 20.25 -3.93
N ILE A 215 -19.89 19.85 -2.65
CA ILE A 215 -21.06 19.40 -1.89
C ILE A 215 -21.82 20.62 -1.39
N LYS A 216 -22.78 21.11 -2.19
CA LYS A 216 -23.53 22.35 -1.93
C LYS A 216 -24.91 22.14 -1.32
N SER A 217 -25.42 20.90 -1.33
CA SER A 217 -26.77 20.57 -0.89
C SER A 217 -26.80 19.21 -0.21
N ASN A 218 -27.70 19.04 0.76
CA ASN A 218 -28.00 17.76 1.40
C ASN A 218 -29.10 16.98 0.66
N THR A 219 -29.58 17.51 -0.47
CA THR A 219 -30.58 16.86 -1.32
C THR A 219 -29.95 16.39 -2.62
N SER A 220 -30.54 15.36 -3.22
CA SER A 220 -30.11 14.86 -4.53
C SER A 220 -30.10 15.99 -5.56
N LEU A 221 -29.03 16.04 -6.35
CA LEU A 221 -28.95 16.96 -7.48
C LEU A 221 -30.02 16.59 -8.54
N PRO A 222 -30.57 17.56 -9.29
CA PRO A 222 -31.39 17.25 -10.45
C PRO A 222 -30.66 16.34 -11.43
N ALA A 223 -31.36 15.38 -12.01
CA ALA A 223 -30.80 14.50 -13.02
C ALA A 223 -30.26 15.32 -14.20
N ASN A 224 -28.98 15.06 -14.57
CA ASN A 224 -28.36 15.67 -15.74
C ASN A 224 -27.62 14.59 -16.53
N GLN A 225 -28.28 14.03 -17.54
CA GLN A 225 -27.74 12.94 -18.33
C GLN A 225 -26.48 13.34 -19.10
N GLY A 226 -26.34 14.60 -19.51
CA GLY A 226 -25.13 15.10 -20.19
C GLY A 226 -23.91 15.00 -19.29
N PHE A 227 -23.96 15.62 -18.11
CA PHE A 227 -22.85 15.57 -17.16
C PHE A 227 -22.56 14.14 -16.65
N TYR A 228 -23.59 13.32 -16.48
CA TYR A 228 -23.41 11.93 -16.10
C TYR A 228 -22.63 11.14 -17.16
N SER A 229 -22.98 11.32 -18.44
CA SER A 229 -22.27 10.68 -19.56
C SER A 229 -20.83 11.16 -19.68
N GLU A 230 -20.57 12.46 -19.46
CA GLU A 230 -19.21 13.00 -19.43
C GLU A 230 -18.38 12.42 -18.29
N LEU A 231 -18.96 12.32 -17.09
CA LEU A 231 -18.32 11.69 -15.93
C LEU A 231 -17.96 10.22 -16.22
N GLN A 232 -18.91 9.45 -16.75
CA GLN A 232 -18.67 8.05 -17.12
C GLN A 232 -17.56 7.93 -18.17
N LYS A 233 -17.57 8.77 -19.20
CA LYS A 233 -16.52 8.82 -20.23
C LYS A 233 -15.16 9.15 -19.61
N LYS A 234 -15.12 10.13 -18.70
CA LYS A 234 -13.89 10.49 -18.00
C LYS A 234 -13.38 9.32 -17.15
N GLN A 235 -14.25 8.71 -16.34
CA GLN A 235 -13.87 7.58 -15.48
C GLN A 235 -13.33 6.39 -16.30
N SER A 236 -14.00 6.02 -17.39
CA SER A 236 -13.56 4.90 -18.26
C SER A 236 -12.26 5.19 -19.01
N SER A 237 -11.88 6.45 -19.17
CA SER A 237 -10.63 6.85 -19.82
C SER A 237 -9.44 6.98 -18.87
N LEU A 238 -9.67 6.87 -17.55
CA LEU A 238 -8.58 6.99 -16.57
C LEU A 238 -7.68 5.75 -16.64
N SER A 239 -6.39 6.00 -16.78
CA SER A 239 -5.36 4.98 -16.67
C SER A 239 -4.09 5.58 -16.07
N LEU A 240 -3.33 4.75 -15.37
CA LEU A 240 -2.00 5.14 -14.92
C LEU A 240 -1.07 5.28 -16.14
N LYS A 241 -0.30 6.36 -16.16
CA LYS A 241 0.68 6.58 -17.24
C LYS A 241 1.74 5.47 -17.23
N THR A 242 2.07 5.01 -18.41
CA THR A 242 3.21 4.11 -18.64
C THR A 242 4.47 4.91 -18.97
N THR A 243 5.64 4.29 -18.87
CA THR A 243 6.86 4.87 -19.43
C THR A 243 6.71 5.03 -20.94
N VAL A 244 7.11 6.18 -21.46
CA VAL A 244 7.02 6.46 -22.89
C VAL A 244 8.26 5.92 -23.59
N SER A 245 8.06 5.09 -24.60
CA SER A 245 9.16 4.65 -25.46
C SER A 245 9.70 5.82 -26.29
N LYS A 246 11.01 5.97 -26.34
CA LYS A 246 11.70 6.91 -27.24
C LYS A 246 11.92 6.31 -28.62
N THR A 247 11.91 4.99 -28.70
CA THR A 247 11.92 4.25 -29.97
C THR A 247 10.81 3.20 -29.96
N THR A 248 10.17 2.98 -31.10
CA THR A 248 9.10 2.00 -31.23
C THR A 248 9.61 0.57 -31.22
N LYS A 249 10.84 0.36 -31.67
CA LYS A 249 11.50 -0.94 -31.74
C LYS A 249 13.01 -0.75 -31.60
N SER A 250 13.67 -1.64 -30.87
CA SER A 250 15.12 -1.71 -30.75
C SER A 250 15.68 -2.80 -31.67
N ASP A 251 16.90 -2.60 -32.17
CA ASP A 251 17.63 -3.64 -32.91
C ASP A 251 17.91 -4.86 -32.00
N PHE A 252 18.05 -4.65 -30.71
CA PHE A 252 18.19 -5.75 -29.76
C PHE A 252 16.94 -6.61 -29.63
N GLU A 253 15.73 -6.09 -29.88
CA GLU A 253 14.48 -6.83 -29.73
C GLU A 253 14.47 -8.15 -30.51
N THR A 254 14.89 -8.10 -31.78
CA THR A 254 15.00 -9.31 -32.62
C THR A 254 16.11 -10.25 -32.13
N ARG A 255 17.19 -9.70 -31.61
CA ARG A 255 18.38 -10.45 -31.18
C ARG A 255 18.18 -11.18 -29.85
N ILE A 256 17.33 -10.64 -28.95
CA ILE A 256 17.11 -11.18 -27.62
C ILE A 256 15.77 -11.92 -27.49
N SER A 257 14.85 -11.75 -28.43
CA SER A 257 13.53 -12.39 -28.37
C SER A 257 13.65 -13.91 -28.47
N GLY A 258 13.00 -14.62 -27.54
CA GLY A 258 13.07 -16.07 -27.44
C GLY A 258 14.36 -16.61 -26.85
N LYS A 259 15.24 -15.76 -26.32
CA LYS A 259 16.55 -16.15 -25.81
C LYS A 259 16.67 -15.91 -24.31
N GLU A 260 17.54 -16.70 -23.67
CA GLU A 260 17.84 -16.67 -22.24
C GLU A 260 19.22 -16.07 -21.98
N PHE A 261 19.32 -15.23 -20.95
CA PHE A 261 20.57 -14.70 -20.41
C PHE A 261 20.89 -15.39 -19.10
N SER A 262 22.04 -16.05 -19.03
CA SER A 262 22.57 -16.56 -17.76
C SER A 262 23.16 -15.41 -16.95
N LEU A 263 22.80 -15.32 -15.69
CA LEU A 263 23.30 -14.30 -14.77
C LEU A 263 24.50 -14.81 -13.97
N GLU A 264 25.41 -13.89 -13.66
CA GLU A 264 26.48 -14.12 -12.67
C GLU A 264 25.85 -14.40 -11.30
N GLU A 265 26.59 -15.12 -10.43
CA GLU A 265 26.17 -15.41 -9.06
C GLU A 265 25.80 -14.11 -8.33
N ASN A 266 24.66 -14.11 -7.63
CA ASN A 266 24.11 -12.92 -6.99
C ASN A 266 23.28 -13.27 -5.74
N ASP A 267 23.18 -12.29 -4.82
CA ASP A 267 22.46 -12.42 -3.54
C ASP A 267 20.96 -12.67 -3.71
N TYR A 268 20.40 -12.40 -4.88
CA TYR A 268 18.98 -12.60 -5.20
C TYR A 268 18.68 -14.00 -5.73
N ARG A 269 19.72 -14.84 -5.93
CA ARG A 269 19.64 -16.20 -6.46
C ARG A 269 18.90 -16.29 -7.80
N ILE A 270 18.98 -15.23 -8.61
CA ILE A 270 18.40 -15.22 -9.96
C ILE A 270 19.43 -15.83 -10.90
N GLN A 271 19.06 -16.95 -11.52
CA GLN A 271 19.92 -17.73 -12.38
C GLN A 271 19.91 -17.22 -13.82
N SER A 272 18.74 -16.82 -14.29
CA SER A 272 18.59 -16.33 -15.66
C SER A 272 17.38 -15.41 -15.85
N VAL A 273 17.41 -14.66 -16.94
CA VAL A 273 16.29 -13.86 -17.46
C VAL A 273 16.09 -14.17 -18.94
N TYR A 274 14.85 -14.10 -19.39
CA TYR A 274 14.52 -14.26 -20.80
C TYR A 274 13.47 -13.25 -21.25
N PHE A 275 13.43 -12.97 -22.56
CA PHE A 275 12.49 -12.06 -23.19
C PHE A 275 11.87 -12.73 -24.42
N ALA A 276 10.58 -12.46 -24.63
CA ALA A 276 9.90 -12.83 -25.87
C ALA A 276 9.00 -11.67 -26.29
N PHE A 277 9.28 -11.11 -27.45
CA PHE A 277 8.50 -10.02 -28.04
C PHE A 277 7.57 -10.54 -29.13
N ASN A 278 6.35 -10.03 -29.14
CA ASN A 278 5.36 -10.30 -30.18
C ASN A 278 4.42 -9.10 -30.33
N SER A 279 3.40 -9.21 -31.19
CA SER A 279 2.41 -8.14 -31.44
C SER A 279 1.59 -7.75 -30.20
N ASP A 280 1.53 -8.60 -29.16
CA ASP A 280 0.78 -8.34 -27.92
C ASP A 280 1.66 -7.66 -26.84
N GLY A 281 2.98 -7.64 -27.03
CA GLY A 281 3.94 -7.01 -26.11
C GLY A 281 5.18 -7.84 -25.84
N CYS A 282 5.73 -7.67 -24.64
CA CYS A 282 6.90 -8.39 -24.16
C CYS A 282 6.50 -9.33 -23.01
N SER A 283 6.85 -10.61 -23.14
CA SER A 283 6.91 -11.51 -22.00
C SER A 283 8.34 -11.53 -21.49
N PHE A 284 8.55 -11.25 -20.20
CA PHE A 284 9.86 -11.45 -19.59
C PHE A 284 9.76 -12.41 -18.42
N GLY A 285 10.77 -13.23 -18.25
CA GLY A 285 10.81 -14.26 -17.23
C GLY A 285 12.08 -14.17 -16.41
N LEU A 286 11.93 -14.51 -15.13
CA LEU A 286 13.01 -14.61 -14.16
C LEU A 286 13.03 -16.04 -13.61
N LYS A 287 14.20 -16.70 -13.68
CA LYS A 287 14.43 -18.02 -13.10
C LYS A 287 15.15 -17.87 -11.77
N ARG A 288 14.54 -18.35 -10.70
CA ARG A 288 15.09 -18.38 -9.34
C ARG A 288 14.81 -19.73 -8.70
N ASP A 289 15.82 -20.38 -8.11
CA ASP A 289 15.67 -21.65 -7.40
C ASP A 289 14.84 -22.69 -8.21
N ASN A 290 15.11 -22.81 -9.51
CA ASN A 290 14.38 -23.63 -10.47
C ASN A 290 12.89 -23.25 -10.71
N GLN A 291 12.40 -22.16 -10.15
CA GLN A 291 11.08 -21.61 -10.45
C GLN A 291 11.20 -20.48 -11.48
N ILE A 292 10.26 -20.45 -12.40
CA ILE A 292 10.19 -19.40 -13.42
C ILE A 292 8.96 -18.54 -13.15
N SER A 293 9.19 -17.25 -12.96
CA SER A 293 8.13 -16.24 -12.89
C SER A 293 8.07 -15.50 -14.23
N VAL A 294 6.91 -15.49 -14.86
CA VAL A 294 6.69 -14.83 -16.16
C VAL A 294 5.76 -13.66 -16.00
N PHE A 295 6.12 -12.52 -16.60
CA PHE A 295 5.33 -11.30 -16.62
C PHE A 295 5.09 -10.87 -18.06
N LYS A 296 3.85 -10.47 -18.36
CA LYS A 296 3.50 -9.84 -19.64
C LYS A 296 3.51 -8.33 -19.47
N ALA A 297 4.21 -7.64 -20.34
CA ALA A 297 4.29 -6.18 -20.34
C ALA A 297 3.84 -5.62 -21.70
N GLY A 298 3.04 -4.56 -21.68
CA GLY A 298 2.57 -3.88 -22.89
C GLY A 298 3.42 -2.66 -23.22
N GLN A 299 3.62 -2.35 -24.48
CA GLN A 299 4.22 -1.08 -24.90
C GLN A 299 3.14 0.01 -24.86
N GLY A 300 3.34 1.05 -24.03
CA GLY A 300 2.35 2.11 -23.84
C GLY A 300 1.02 1.68 -23.24
N SER A 301 0.93 0.45 -22.73
CA SER A 301 -0.27 -0.13 -22.11
C SER A 301 0.08 -1.06 -20.96
N TRP A 302 -0.84 -1.25 -20.03
CA TRP A 302 -0.66 -2.19 -18.93
C TRP A 302 -1.16 -3.58 -19.35
N LYS A 303 -0.35 -4.62 -19.14
CA LYS A 303 -0.75 -6.02 -19.28
C LYS A 303 -0.85 -6.67 -17.90
N ILE A 304 -1.91 -7.43 -17.70
CA ILE A 304 -2.17 -8.10 -16.42
C ILE A 304 -1.63 -9.53 -16.46
N THR A 305 -0.93 -9.91 -15.40
CA THR A 305 -0.40 -11.26 -15.19
C THR A 305 -0.67 -11.70 -13.76
N LYS A 306 -0.97 -12.98 -13.55
CA LYS A 306 -0.93 -13.58 -12.21
C LYS A 306 0.51 -13.96 -11.88
N SER A 307 1.00 -13.55 -10.73
CA SER A 307 2.37 -13.82 -10.25
C SER A 307 2.34 -14.54 -8.91
N ALA A 308 3.25 -15.46 -8.71
CA ALA A 308 3.47 -16.08 -7.39
C ALA A 308 4.30 -15.20 -6.43
N SER A 309 4.83 -14.07 -6.90
CA SER A 309 5.68 -13.16 -6.12
C SER A 309 5.15 -11.73 -6.20
N THR A 310 5.35 -10.96 -5.14
CA THR A 310 5.10 -9.51 -5.04
C THR A 310 6.35 -8.67 -5.31
N SER A 311 7.44 -9.29 -5.69
CA SER A 311 8.68 -8.62 -6.03
C SER A 311 9.34 -9.26 -7.25
N LEU A 312 9.93 -8.44 -8.10
CA LEU A 312 10.62 -8.91 -9.29
C LEU A 312 11.99 -9.50 -8.95
N LEU A 313 12.85 -8.76 -8.28
CA LEU A 313 14.23 -9.18 -8.01
C LEU A 313 14.45 -9.63 -6.56
N SER A 314 13.79 -9.05 -5.58
CA SER A 314 13.92 -9.51 -4.20
C SER A 314 13.26 -10.88 -4.01
N PRO A 315 13.80 -11.78 -3.17
CA PRO A 315 13.06 -12.96 -2.74
C PRO A 315 11.70 -12.48 -2.21
N SER A 316 10.63 -13.19 -2.57
CA SER A 316 9.33 -12.90 -1.96
C SER A 316 9.55 -12.94 -0.45
N ARG A 317 9.11 -11.90 0.26
CA ARG A 317 8.91 -12.04 1.70
C ARG A 317 8.07 -13.29 1.84
N ASN A 318 8.53 -14.27 2.66
CA ASN A 318 7.65 -15.36 3.05
C ASN A 318 6.29 -14.73 3.33
N PRO A 319 5.20 -15.23 2.71
CA PRO A 319 3.91 -14.72 3.09
C PRO A 319 3.87 -14.84 4.60
N SER A 320 3.89 -13.70 5.30
CA SER A 320 3.59 -13.65 6.71
C SER A 320 2.28 -14.43 6.83
N SER A 321 2.16 -15.30 7.82
CA SER A 321 0.90 -15.99 8.04
C SER A 321 -0.20 -14.93 8.06
N LYS A 322 -1.34 -15.24 7.45
CA LYS A 322 -2.45 -14.31 7.31
C LYS A 322 -3.69 -14.91 7.95
N SER A 323 -4.48 -14.06 8.58
CA SER A 323 -5.89 -14.35 8.80
C SER A 323 -6.65 -14.13 7.48
N ILE A 324 -7.43 -15.10 7.03
CA ILE A 324 -8.16 -15.05 5.76
C ILE A 324 -9.64 -15.32 6.05
N ASP A 325 -10.53 -14.55 5.41
CA ASP A 325 -11.97 -14.82 5.46
C ASP A 325 -12.27 -16.21 4.90
N ALA A 326 -12.80 -17.10 5.75
CA ALA A 326 -13.12 -18.49 5.41
C ALA A 326 -14.18 -18.62 4.29
N ASN A 327 -14.98 -17.57 4.05
CA ASN A 327 -15.92 -17.50 2.94
C ASN A 327 -15.26 -17.10 1.61
N TYR A 328 -13.98 -16.75 1.64
CA TYR A 328 -13.19 -16.44 0.45
C TYR A 328 -12.52 -17.72 -0.03
N SER A 329 -13.03 -18.28 -1.12
CA SER A 329 -12.73 -19.63 -1.61
C SER A 329 -11.33 -19.86 -2.19
N SER A 330 -10.38 -18.96 -1.97
CA SER A 330 -8.97 -19.18 -2.36
C SER A 330 -8.04 -18.46 -1.39
N PRO A 331 -7.15 -19.18 -0.70
CA PRO A 331 -5.92 -18.55 -0.24
C PRO A 331 -5.27 -17.90 -1.46
N GLN A 332 -4.91 -16.63 -1.34
CA GLN A 332 -4.29 -15.90 -2.45
C GLN A 332 -2.92 -16.52 -2.74
N THR A 333 -2.89 -17.51 -3.61
CA THR A 333 -1.67 -18.19 -4.08
C THR A 333 -1.01 -17.43 -5.22
N SER A 334 -1.67 -16.39 -5.74
CA SER A 334 -1.14 -15.56 -6.82
C SER A 334 -1.56 -14.10 -6.63
N PHE A 335 -0.65 -13.19 -6.98
CA PHE A 335 -0.84 -11.75 -6.96
C PHE A 335 -1.12 -11.24 -8.38
N ILE A 336 -1.89 -10.17 -8.49
CA ILE A 336 -2.11 -9.50 -9.77
C ILE A 336 -0.97 -8.51 -10.00
N ALA A 337 -0.20 -8.74 -11.06
CA ALA A 337 0.84 -7.83 -11.53
C ALA A 337 0.40 -7.15 -12.82
N ALA A 338 0.47 -5.83 -12.87
CA ALA A 338 0.28 -5.05 -14.09
C ALA A 338 1.63 -4.52 -14.55
N ALA A 339 2.05 -4.85 -15.78
CA ALA A 339 3.35 -4.44 -16.30
C ALA A 339 3.25 -3.72 -17.66
N SER A 340 4.15 -2.77 -17.85
CA SER A 340 4.39 -2.08 -19.10
C SER A 340 5.88 -2.02 -19.39
N TYR A 341 6.25 -1.91 -20.67
CA TYR A 341 7.64 -1.72 -21.05
C TYR A 341 7.83 -0.55 -22.01
N ALA A 342 9.05 -0.05 -22.05
CA ALA A 342 9.47 0.99 -22.97
C ALA A 342 10.94 0.81 -23.35
N TRP A 343 11.25 1.02 -24.63
CA TRP A 343 12.62 1.24 -25.07
C TRP A 343 12.95 2.72 -24.87
N THR A 344 13.81 3.05 -23.91
CA THR A 344 14.22 4.43 -23.61
C THR A 344 15.35 4.91 -24.51
N ASP A 345 16.07 3.97 -25.11
CA ASP A 345 16.98 4.12 -26.24
C ASP A 345 17.13 2.76 -26.96
N ASN A 346 18.01 2.66 -27.97
CA ASN A 346 18.19 1.44 -28.75
C ASN A 346 18.74 0.25 -27.93
N ALA A 347 19.37 0.49 -26.80
CA ALA A 347 20.02 -0.53 -25.98
C ALA A 347 19.44 -0.65 -24.55
N THR A 348 18.43 0.15 -24.20
CA THR A 348 17.87 0.21 -22.85
C THR A 348 16.38 -0.07 -22.86
N LEU A 349 16.00 -1.18 -22.24
CA LEU A 349 14.62 -1.61 -22.01
C LEU A 349 14.25 -1.35 -20.54
N GLU A 350 13.18 -0.60 -20.32
CA GLU A 350 12.58 -0.43 -18.98
C GLU A 350 11.29 -1.24 -18.89
N ILE A 351 11.15 -2.03 -17.84
CA ILE A 351 9.91 -2.72 -17.50
C ILE A 351 9.44 -2.22 -16.14
N THR A 352 8.27 -1.61 -16.11
CA THR A 352 7.63 -1.14 -14.89
C THR A 352 6.49 -2.08 -14.52
N THR A 353 6.52 -2.59 -13.30
CA THR A 353 5.52 -3.51 -12.75
C THR A 353 4.87 -2.92 -11.51
N ARG A 354 3.56 -3.07 -11.38
CA ARG A 354 2.75 -2.76 -10.20
C ARG A 354 2.07 -4.03 -9.70
N PHE A 355 2.25 -4.35 -8.44
CA PHE A 355 1.49 -5.41 -7.78
C PHE A 355 0.24 -4.78 -7.17
N VAL A 356 -0.93 -5.15 -7.70
CA VAL A 356 -2.19 -4.41 -7.46
C VAL A 356 -2.65 -4.52 -6.01
N GLU A 357 -2.39 -5.66 -5.38
CA GLU A 357 -2.81 -5.93 -3.99
C GLU A 357 -1.75 -5.54 -2.95
N GLU A 358 -0.63 -4.96 -3.37
CA GLU A 358 0.45 -4.58 -2.46
C GLU A 358 0.60 -3.06 -2.39
N SER A 359 0.86 -2.55 -1.19
CA SER A 359 1.14 -1.14 -0.95
C SER A 359 2.52 -0.68 -1.47
N LEU A 360 3.27 -1.61 -2.07
CA LEU A 360 4.55 -1.32 -2.69
C LEU A 360 4.36 -0.47 -3.94
N GLY A 361 5.16 0.58 -4.07
CA GLY A 361 5.19 1.41 -5.27
C GLY A 361 5.58 0.61 -6.52
N PRO A 362 5.49 1.24 -7.71
CA PRO A 362 5.93 0.61 -8.94
C PRO A 362 7.40 0.19 -8.82
N GLN A 363 7.70 -1.00 -9.28
CA GLN A 363 9.05 -1.53 -9.40
C GLN A 363 9.46 -1.40 -10.87
N THR A 364 10.54 -0.69 -11.12
CA THR A 364 11.10 -0.54 -12.48
C THR A 364 12.41 -1.30 -12.56
N ILE A 365 12.50 -2.20 -13.51
CA ILE A 365 13.75 -2.86 -13.90
C ILE A 365 14.24 -2.24 -15.20
N VAL A 366 15.51 -1.86 -15.21
CA VAL A 366 16.21 -1.34 -16.38
C VAL A 366 17.17 -2.40 -16.85
N PHE A 367 16.99 -2.85 -18.07
CA PHE A 367 17.85 -3.79 -18.78
C PHE A 367 18.68 -3.04 -19.81
N ARG A 368 19.99 -3.05 -19.64
CA ARG A 368 20.93 -2.46 -20.60
C ARG A 368 21.63 -3.56 -21.36
N PHE A 369 21.54 -3.52 -22.68
CA PHE A 369 22.19 -4.46 -23.58
C PHE A 369 23.45 -3.83 -24.19
N SER A 370 24.50 -4.64 -24.32
CA SER A 370 25.74 -4.22 -24.96
C SER A 370 26.32 -5.39 -25.75
N GLU A 371 27.15 -5.09 -26.73
CA GLU A 371 27.90 -6.09 -27.47
C GLU A 371 29.29 -6.27 -26.89
N LEU A 372 29.71 -7.52 -26.73
CA LEU A 372 31.06 -7.85 -26.35
C LEU A 372 31.47 -9.18 -27.00
N ASN A 373 32.59 -9.17 -27.74
CA ASN A 373 33.16 -10.36 -28.42
C ASN A 373 32.13 -11.13 -29.28
N GLY A 374 31.26 -10.42 -30.00
CA GLY A 374 30.22 -11.00 -30.84
C GLY A 374 28.97 -11.50 -30.09
N GLY A 375 28.97 -11.50 -28.77
CA GLY A 375 27.84 -11.86 -27.92
C GLY A 375 27.09 -10.65 -27.35
N VAL A 376 25.91 -10.89 -26.79
CA VAL A 376 25.11 -9.86 -26.10
C VAL A 376 25.27 -10.01 -24.60
N ARG A 377 25.65 -8.92 -23.92
CA ARG A 377 25.63 -8.80 -22.46
C ARG A 377 24.44 -8.03 -21.97
N ILE A 378 24.01 -8.33 -20.77
CA ILE A 378 22.93 -7.65 -20.07
C ILE A 378 23.41 -7.13 -18.70
N THR A 379 23.03 -5.90 -18.38
CA THR A 379 23.10 -5.34 -17.04
C THR A 379 21.69 -5.02 -16.58
N ILE A 380 21.34 -5.43 -15.36
CA ILE A 380 19.99 -5.29 -14.80
C ILE A 380 20.08 -4.40 -13.57
N GLU A 381 19.31 -3.35 -13.56
CA GLU A 381 19.19 -2.43 -12.41
C GLU A 381 17.72 -2.37 -11.98
N GLN A 382 17.44 -2.46 -10.69
CA GLN A 382 16.10 -2.25 -10.17
C GLN A 382 16.03 -0.97 -9.34
N SER A 383 14.98 -0.18 -9.59
CA SER A 383 14.59 0.93 -8.74
C SER A 383 13.16 0.73 -8.26
N THR A 384 12.89 1.13 -7.02
CA THR A 384 11.53 1.30 -6.50
C THR A 384 11.24 2.79 -6.45
N SER A 385 10.08 3.19 -6.95
CA SER A 385 9.59 4.57 -6.84
C SER A 385 8.29 4.59 -6.05
N GLY A 386 8.00 5.69 -5.36
CA GLY A 386 6.81 5.83 -4.54
C GLY A 386 7.14 6.14 -3.08
N ALA A 387 6.16 6.01 -2.19
CA ALA A 387 6.28 6.36 -0.77
C ALA A 387 7.40 5.59 -0.04
N GLN A 388 7.75 4.39 -0.48
CA GLN A 388 8.83 3.60 0.11
C GLN A 388 10.25 4.08 -0.23
N ALA A 389 10.43 4.97 -1.21
CA ALA A 389 11.72 5.60 -1.47
C ALA A 389 12.13 6.61 -0.38
N ARG A 390 11.30 6.84 0.62
CA ARG A 390 11.53 7.77 1.74
C ARG A 390 11.96 7.06 3.04
N GLY A 391 12.80 6.03 2.96
CA GLY A 391 13.49 5.55 4.16
C GLY A 391 14.40 6.64 4.74
N PRO A 392 14.52 6.79 6.08
CA PRO A 392 15.37 7.82 6.69
C PRO A 392 16.86 7.68 6.44
N ALA A 393 17.29 6.70 5.68
CA ALA A 393 18.69 6.42 5.38
C ALA A 393 18.85 5.95 3.92
N GLY A 394 18.86 6.89 2.99
CA GLY A 394 19.36 6.66 1.64
C GLY A 394 18.35 5.97 0.69
N ALA A 395 18.57 6.15 -0.62
CA ALA A 395 17.85 5.39 -1.65
C ALA A 395 18.06 3.88 -1.41
N PRO A 396 17.04 3.03 -1.68
CA PRO A 396 17.24 1.59 -1.60
C PRO A 396 18.43 1.18 -2.45
N PRO A 397 19.22 0.18 -2.04
CA PRO A 397 20.39 -0.25 -2.79
C PRO A 397 19.95 -0.53 -4.23
N ARG A 398 20.63 0.06 -5.19
CA ARG A 398 20.44 -0.29 -6.60
C ARG A 398 20.90 -1.72 -6.76
N VAL A 399 19.95 -2.62 -6.99
CA VAL A 399 20.28 -3.98 -7.41
C VAL A 399 20.95 -3.87 -8.75
N GLN A 400 22.17 -4.38 -8.89
CA GLN A 400 22.87 -4.47 -10.15
C GLN A 400 23.26 -5.93 -10.40
N LEU A 401 22.69 -6.54 -11.45
CA LEU A 401 23.02 -7.89 -11.88
C LEU A 401 23.63 -7.84 -13.28
N ARG A 402 24.48 -8.80 -13.59
CA ARG A 402 25.13 -8.92 -14.90
C ARG A 402 24.94 -10.31 -15.46
N GLY A 403 24.94 -10.43 -16.77
CA GLY A 403 24.83 -11.71 -17.44
C GLY A 403 25.17 -11.64 -18.93
N SER A 404 25.13 -12.79 -19.55
CA SER A 404 25.41 -12.94 -20.97
C SER A 404 24.41 -13.88 -21.63
N LEU A 405 24.18 -13.66 -22.92
CA LEU A 405 23.32 -14.48 -23.73
C LEU A 405 23.85 -15.92 -23.76
N VAL A 406 22.97 -16.88 -23.51
CA VAL A 406 23.30 -18.31 -23.66
C VAL A 406 23.33 -18.63 -25.14
N GLU A 407 24.49 -19.02 -25.68
CA GLU A 407 24.59 -19.58 -27.01
C GLU A 407 24.00 -21.00 -26.96
N ILE A 408 22.92 -21.21 -27.68
CA ILE A 408 22.41 -22.57 -27.92
C ILE A 408 23.41 -23.21 -28.91
N LYS A 409 24.23 -24.13 -28.40
CA LYS A 409 25.13 -24.97 -29.23
C LYS A 409 24.29 -25.96 -30.02
#